data_a01570f6cf259774a887e7364ea06236
#
_entry.id   a01570f6cf259774a887e7364ea06236
#
_cell.length_a   1.000
_cell.length_b   1.000
_cell.length_c   1.000
_cell.angle_alpha   90.00
_cell.angle_beta   90.00
_cell.angle_gamma   90.00
#
_symmetry.space_group_name_H-M   'P 1'
#
loop_
_entity.id
_entity.type
_entity.pdbx_description
1 polymer ?
#
loop_
_entity_poly.entity_id
_entity_poly.type
_entity_poly.pdbx_seq_one_letter_code
_entity_poly.pdbx_strand_id
1 'polypeptide(L)'
;GDPRSHSLTVVSCPIPLLPPKLIVEPVIMPSAAAVDPQSGYCAVTRTFHSLRAPIPLPPPSPPLSFPAFAFSLLPSPLPAHAAFLDAATGEAVPFPAFLGQVRALATALRAQLHISRGDVAFVLAPPSLHIPVLYFALMAVGAVVSPANPALTTGELAHLAALSKPSVAFAVSSAAGKLPPGLSAVLLDSPRFLSFLHGPGDALAMDAAVIYQSDPAAILYSSGTTGSAKAVVLTHRNLMTTRVLPGPAPPDEVLMLTVPLFHVYGFVFCLRPVMAAQTLVLHTARRFDTRAVLAAVGRFRVTRLALAPPALLAIVRAAEDDKSVAASAATLQVVLCGGAALSPELIRRFSHKFPHVFVSQGYGLTETTAGFCRSIGVEESRRIGSVGRLSPGAEAKIIDPGTGDALPPGVPGELWVRGPFVMEGYLGDKESTSEILDSEGWLRTGDVCLIDKDGFLSVVDRLKEIIKYKGYQVAPTELEDLLQTHPGIDEAAVVGYTDDQTGELPVAFVVGRSGSNLHEAHIKDFVAKQLVYMYVRLEADVSMG
;
A
#
# COMPACT_ATOMS: atom_id res chain seq x y z
N GLY A 1 -44.22 37.99 -29.30
CA GLY A 1 -44.17 37.31 -28.02
C GLY A 1 -43.02 36.33 -28.03
N ASP A 2 -42.00 36.65 -27.28
CA ASP A 2 -40.72 35.98 -27.16
C ASP A 2 -40.84 34.81 -26.14
N PRO A 3 -40.33 33.62 -26.42
CA PRO A 3 -40.12 32.63 -25.41
C PRO A 3 -38.65 32.61 -24.99
N ARG A 4 -38.42 32.91 -23.72
CA ARG A 4 -37.14 32.91 -23.02
C ARG A 4 -36.46 31.54 -23.03
N SER A 5 -35.28 31.49 -23.64
CA SER A 5 -34.32 30.41 -23.48
C SER A 5 -33.67 30.48 -22.10
N HIS A 6 -33.93 29.52 -21.23
CA HIS A 6 -33.15 29.34 -20.01
C HIS A 6 -31.88 28.55 -20.36
N SER A 7 -30.77 29.26 -20.49
CA SER A 7 -29.45 28.64 -20.52
C SER A 7 -29.07 28.24 -19.09
N LEU A 8 -28.96 26.93 -18.84
CA LEU A 8 -28.32 26.38 -17.64
C LEU A 8 -26.82 26.64 -17.74
N THR A 9 -26.36 27.65 -17.01
CA THR A 9 -24.92 27.87 -16.80
C THR A 9 -24.45 26.83 -15.79
N VAL A 10 -23.74 25.81 -16.24
CA VAL A 10 -22.99 24.89 -15.38
C VAL A 10 -21.79 25.68 -14.84
N VAL A 11 -21.85 26.07 -13.58
CA VAL A 11 -20.69 26.63 -12.87
C VAL A 11 -19.79 25.47 -12.48
N SER A 12 -18.78 25.20 -13.28
CA SER A 12 -17.65 24.37 -12.85
C SER A 12 -16.87 25.16 -11.81
N CYS A 13 -16.83 24.66 -10.58
CA CYS A 13 -15.98 25.20 -9.54
C CYS A 13 -14.59 24.55 -9.72
N PRO A 14 -13.57 25.25 -10.23
CA PRO A 14 -12.23 24.69 -10.32
C PRO A 14 -11.69 24.51 -8.90
N ILE A 15 -11.13 23.35 -8.62
CA ILE A 15 -10.28 23.15 -7.43
C ILE A 15 -9.19 24.23 -7.48
N PRO A 16 -9.02 25.06 -6.44
CA PRO A 16 -7.98 26.07 -6.46
C PRO A 16 -6.63 25.37 -6.59
N LEU A 17 -5.96 25.59 -7.71
CA LEU A 17 -4.57 25.17 -7.91
C LEU A 17 -3.73 25.84 -6.81
N LEU A 18 -3.14 25.05 -5.93
CA LEU A 18 -2.14 25.53 -4.99
C LEU A 18 -0.98 26.15 -5.78
N PRO A 19 -0.38 27.24 -5.29
CA PRO A 19 0.77 27.83 -5.97
C PRO A 19 1.88 26.78 -6.11
N PRO A 20 2.66 26.81 -7.21
CA PRO A 20 3.77 25.88 -7.39
C PRO A 20 4.70 25.97 -6.17
N LYS A 21 4.99 24.84 -5.55
CA LYS A 21 5.97 24.77 -4.44
C LYS A 21 7.24 25.46 -4.92
N LEU A 22 7.73 26.39 -4.13
CA LEU A 22 9.03 27.03 -4.30
C LEU A 22 10.06 25.97 -4.71
N ILE A 23 10.83 26.29 -5.74
CA ILE A 23 11.97 25.50 -6.17
C ILE A 23 12.88 25.39 -4.94
N VAL A 24 12.86 24.24 -4.30
CA VAL A 24 13.84 23.93 -3.26
C VAL A 24 15.18 23.90 -3.97
N GLU A 25 16.10 24.76 -3.55
CA GLU A 25 17.48 24.72 -4.02
C GLU A 25 18.01 23.28 -3.87
N PRO A 26 18.87 22.81 -4.78
CA PRO A 26 19.39 21.45 -4.69
C PRO A 26 20.00 21.29 -3.30
N VAL A 27 19.40 20.40 -2.50
CA VAL A 27 20.00 19.97 -1.22
C VAL A 27 21.42 19.52 -1.57
N ILE A 28 22.41 20.20 -0.99
CA ILE A 28 23.82 19.81 -1.14
C ILE A 28 23.91 18.41 -0.58
N MET A 29 23.92 17.40 -1.46
CA MET A 29 24.16 16.01 -1.05
C MET A 29 25.51 15.98 -0.33
N PRO A 30 25.58 15.44 0.88
CA PRO A 30 26.86 15.27 1.56
C PRO A 30 27.80 14.53 0.63
N SER A 31 29.08 14.86 0.64
CA SER A 31 30.06 14.14 -0.19
C SER A 31 29.91 12.64 0.12
N ALA A 32 30.01 11.78 -0.89
CA ALA A 32 29.88 10.32 -0.72
C ALA A 32 30.79 9.75 0.37
N ALA A 33 31.88 10.46 0.71
CA ALA A 33 32.82 10.13 1.79
C ALA A 33 32.22 10.31 3.21
N ALA A 34 31.07 11.00 3.38
CA ALA A 34 30.47 11.23 4.70
C ALA A 34 29.37 10.22 5.08
N VAL A 35 28.95 9.36 4.13
CA VAL A 35 27.91 8.34 4.32
C VAL A 35 28.59 7.01 4.60
N ASP A 36 28.25 6.38 5.72
CA ASP A 36 28.72 5.04 6.05
C ASP A 36 28.20 4.02 5.02
N PRO A 37 29.09 3.29 4.31
CA PRO A 37 28.69 2.36 3.25
C PRO A 37 27.95 1.11 3.74
N GLN A 38 27.94 0.84 5.04
CA GLN A 38 27.27 -0.33 5.61
C GLN A 38 25.84 0.01 6.07
N SER A 39 25.66 1.10 6.78
CA SER A 39 24.37 1.52 7.35
C SER A 39 23.64 2.57 6.51
N GLY A 40 24.35 3.29 5.64
CA GLY A 40 23.82 4.47 4.96
C GLY A 40 23.75 5.72 5.85
N TYR A 41 24.26 5.66 7.08
CA TYR A 41 24.18 6.76 8.04
C TYR A 41 25.23 7.84 7.76
N CYS A 42 24.78 9.08 7.72
CA CYS A 42 25.63 10.26 7.68
C CYS A 42 25.64 10.92 9.07
N ALA A 43 26.78 10.86 9.77
CA ALA A 43 26.89 11.43 11.11
C ALA A 43 26.76 12.96 11.13
N VAL A 44 27.09 13.65 10.04
CA VAL A 44 27.02 15.12 9.93
C VAL A 44 25.57 15.59 9.87
N THR A 45 24.74 14.95 9.05
CA THR A 45 23.32 15.30 8.88
C THR A 45 22.39 14.48 9.77
N ARG A 46 22.94 13.47 10.48
CA ARG A 46 22.19 12.47 11.26
C ARG A 46 21.05 11.83 10.43
N THR A 47 21.33 11.52 9.17
CA THR A 47 20.36 11.01 8.20
C THR A 47 20.85 9.68 7.64
N PHE A 48 19.94 8.73 7.50
CA PHE A 48 20.17 7.48 6.78
C PHE A 48 19.80 7.68 5.30
N HIS A 49 20.69 7.30 4.41
CA HIS A 49 20.50 7.34 2.97
C HIS A 49 20.38 5.91 2.42
N SER A 50 19.54 5.74 1.40
CA SER A 50 19.46 4.46 0.72
C SER A 50 20.81 4.06 0.13
N LEU A 51 21.23 2.83 0.40
CA LEU A 51 22.42 2.22 -0.21
C LEU A 51 22.11 1.50 -1.54
N ARG A 52 20.83 1.49 -1.95
CA ARG A 52 20.42 0.87 -3.21
C ARG A 52 20.75 1.77 -4.38
N ALA A 53 21.15 1.15 -5.50
CA ALA A 53 21.37 1.87 -6.73
C ALA A 53 20.11 2.68 -7.12
N PRO A 54 20.27 3.96 -7.49
CA PRO A 54 19.14 4.79 -7.88
C PRO A 54 18.45 4.23 -9.13
N ILE A 55 17.12 4.27 -9.14
CA ILE A 55 16.34 3.96 -10.33
C ILE A 55 16.08 5.28 -11.05
N PRO A 56 16.48 5.42 -12.32
CA PRO A 56 16.29 6.65 -13.05
C PRO A 56 14.81 7.03 -13.16
N LEU A 57 14.49 8.22 -12.70
CA LEU A 57 13.20 8.86 -12.91
C LEU A 57 13.36 9.97 -13.97
N PRO A 58 12.31 10.26 -14.75
CA PRO A 58 12.36 11.38 -15.69
C PRO A 58 12.58 12.69 -14.94
N PRO A 59 13.18 13.71 -15.58
CA PRO A 59 13.25 15.05 -15.00
C PRO A 59 11.84 15.53 -14.59
N PRO A 60 11.67 16.25 -13.47
CA PRO A 60 10.35 16.60 -12.96
C PRO A 60 9.59 17.64 -13.80
N SER A 61 10.31 18.48 -14.53
CA SER A 61 9.75 19.63 -15.24
C SER A 61 8.98 19.33 -16.54
N PRO A 62 9.34 18.34 -17.39
CA PRO A 62 8.54 18.04 -18.56
C PRO A 62 7.18 17.46 -18.21
N PRO A 63 6.10 17.87 -18.91
CA PRO A 63 4.81 17.21 -18.77
C PRO A 63 4.94 15.71 -19.07
N LEU A 64 4.47 14.89 -18.15
CA LEU A 64 4.48 13.43 -18.31
C LEU A 64 3.50 12.80 -17.34
N SER A 65 2.50 12.09 -17.83
CA SER A 65 1.59 11.32 -16.99
C SER A 65 2.22 9.98 -16.58
N PHE A 66 1.75 9.40 -15.48
CA PHE A 66 2.16 8.04 -15.07
C PHE A 66 1.89 6.98 -16.16
N PRO A 67 0.70 6.94 -16.83
CA PRO A 67 0.46 6.02 -17.93
C PRO A 67 1.46 6.19 -19.08
N ALA A 68 1.73 7.42 -19.53
CA ALA A 68 2.70 7.67 -20.59
C ALA A 68 4.10 7.19 -20.20
N PHE A 69 4.52 7.45 -18.95
CA PHE A 69 5.78 6.93 -18.42
C PHE A 69 5.80 5.40 -18.39
N ALA A 70 4.76 4.76 -17.84
CA ALA A 70 4.69 3.31 -17.74
C ALA A 70 4.74 2.63 -19.12
N PHE A 71 4.04 3.18 -20.10
CA PHE A 71 4.02 2.64 -21.47
C PHE A 71 5.34 2.87 -22.22
N SER A 72 6.07 3.95 -21.91
CA SER A 72 7.39 4.19 -22.50
C SER A 72 8.45 3.17 -22.06
N LEU A 73 8.21 2.44 -20.97
CA LEU A 73 9.11 1.40 -20.47
C LEU A 73 8.84 0.02 -21.07
N LEU A 74 7.73 -0.14 -21.80
CA LEU A 74 7.40 -1.41 -22.43
C LEU A 74 8.38 -1.74 -23.58
N PRO A 75 8.78 -3.00 -23.73
CA PRO A 75 9.66 -3.39 -24.81
C PRO A 75 8.97 -3.31 -26.18
N SER A 76 9.78 -3.19 -27.23
CA SER A 76 9.33 -3.29 -28.61
C SER A 76 10.09 -4.46 -29.28
N PRO A 77 9.36 -5.50 -29.76
CA PRO A 77 7.92 -5.68 -29.74
C PRO A 77 7.34 -5.88 -28.34
N LEU A 78 6.03 -5.64 -28.19
CA LEU A 78 5.33 -5.88 -26.92
C LEU A 78 5.39 -7.37 -26.54
N PRO A 79 5.34 -7.68 -25.22
CA PRO A 79 5.35 -9.06 -24.75
C PRO A 79 4.17 -9.88 -25.33
N ALA A 80 4.45 -11.14 -25.64
CA ALA A 80 3.43 -12.06 -26.14
C ALA A 80 2.52 -12.62 -25.01
N HIS A 81 2.99 -12.56 -23.75
CA HIS A 81 2.21 -13.02 -22.61
C HIS A 81 1.14 -11.99 -22.18
N ALA A 82 0.23 -12.40 -21.30
CA ALA A 82 -0.82 -11.53 -20.79
C ALA A 82 -0.24 -10.44 -19.88
N ALA A 83 -0.80 -9.23 -19.95
CA ALA A 83 -0.59 -8.19 -18.96
C ALA A 83 -1.36 -8.53 -17.66
N PHE A 84 -2.62 -8.96 -17.82
CA PHE A 84 -3.49 -9.30 -16.70
C PHE A 84 -4.20 -10.65 -16.94
N LEU A 85 -4.38 -11.39 -15.85
CA LEU A 85 -5.11 -12.66 -15.79
C LEU A 85 -6.11 -12.62 -14.63
N ASP A 86 -7.31 -13.12 -14.87
CA ASP A 86 -8.28 -13.35 -13.81
C ASP A 86 -8.05 -14.73 -13.17
N ALA A 87 -7.80 -14.76 -11.88
CA ALA A 87 -7.50 -16.00 -11.16
C ALA A 87 -8.67 -16.99 -11.14
N ALA A 88 -9.91 -16.50 -11.16
CA ALA A 88 -11.11 -17.34 -11.08
C ALA A 88 -11.51 -17.90 -12.44
N THR A 89 -11.60 -17.05 -13.46
CA THR A 89 -12.07 -17.43 -14.78
C THR A 89 -10.95 -17.93 -15.71
N GLY A 90 -9.74 -17.41 -15.54
CA GLY A 90 -8.62 -17.62 -16.46
C GLY A 90 -8.67 -16.72 -17.67
N GLU A 91 -9.58 -15.75 -17.70
CA GLU A 91 -9.60 -14.72 -18.74
C GLU A 91 -8.28 -13.96 -18.76
N ALA A 92 -7.77 -13.67 -19.96
CA ALA A 92 -6.48 -13.05 -20.17
C ALA A 92 -6.62 -11.78 -21.01
N VAL A 93 -5.92 -10.72 -20.60
CA VAL A 93 -5.78 -9.47 -21.36
C VAL A 93 -4.31 -9.34 -21.78
N PRO A 94 -3.97 -9.63 -23.06
CA PRO A 94 -2.61 -9.42 -23.59
C PRO A 94 -2.20 -7.94 -23.57
N PHE A 95 -0.89 -7.64 -23.52
CA PHE A 95 -0.38 -6.27 -23.53
C PHE A 95 -0.93 -5.41 -24.68
N PRO A 96 -0.99 -5.89 -25.95
CA PRO A 96 -1.58 -5.08 -27.03
C PRO A 96 -3.07 -4.76 -26.81
N ALA A 97 -3.85 -5.73 -26.30
CA ALA A 97 -5.27 -5.52 -25.98
C ALA A 97 -5.43 -4.54 -24.83
N PHE A 98 -4.62 -4.66 -23.75
CA PHE A 98 -4.63 -3.72 -22.62
C PHE A 98 -4.38 -2.29 -23.08
N LEU A 99 -3.33 -2.05 -23.87
CA LEU A 99 -3.04 -0.71 -24.41
C LEU A 99 -4.16 -0.19 -25.30
N GLY A 100 -4.75 -1.06 -26.14
CA GLY A 100 -5.89 -0.72 -26.98
C GLY A 100 -7.11 -0.32 -26.15
N GLN A 101 -7.46 -1.11 -25.13
CA GLN A 101 -8.57 -0.81 -24.22
C GLN A 101 -8.35 0.49 -23.44
N VAL A 102 -7.13 0.76 -22.94
CA VAL A 102 -6.83 2.03 -22.25
C VAL A 102 -7.05 3.22 -23.19
N ARG A 103 -6.57 3.16 -24.44
CA ARG A 103 -6.76 4.22 -25.43
C ARG A 103 -8.22 4.42 -25.78
N ALA A 104 -8.95 3.34 -26.06
CA ALA A 104 -10.38 3.38 -26.40
C ALA A 104 -11.19 3.99 -25.24
N LEU A 105 -10.93 3.56 -24.01
CA LEU A 105 -11.59 4.09 -22.83
C LEU A 105 -11.22 5.56 -22.60
N ALA A 106 -9.95 5.97 -22.71
CA ALA A 106 -9.53 7.35 -22.57
C ALA A 106 -10.25 8.27 -23.58
N THR A 107 -10.41 7.81 -24.83
CA THR A 107 -11.19 8.51 -25.84
C THR A 107 -12.66 8.67 -25.44
N ALA A 108 -13.30 7.60 -24.94
CA ALA A 108 -14.68 7.63 -24.49
C ALA A 108 -14.87 8.53 -23.24
N LEU A 109 -13.94 8.48 -22.27
CA LEU A 109 -13.96 9.33 -21.08
C LEU A 109 -13.99 10.82 -21.45
N ARG A 110 -13.20 11.24 -22.43
CA ARG A 110 -13.17 12.64 -22.89
C ARG A 110 -14.38 13.00 -23.76
N ALA A 111 -14.65 12.19 -24.80
CA ALA A 111 -15.62 12.55 -25.82
C ALA A 111 -17.07 12.35 -25.39
N GLN A 112 -17.36 11.33 -24.57
CA GLN A 112 -18.71 10.94 -24.20
C GLN A 112 -19.07 11.23 -22.74
N LEU A 113 -18.08 11.24 -21.84
CA LEU A 113 -18.29 11.50 -20.41
C LEU A 113 -17.74 12.88 -20.00
N HIS A 114 -17.08 13.59 -20.91
CA HIS A 114 -16.51 14.94 -20.72
C HIS A 114 -15.57 15.04 -19.52
N ILE A 115 -14.89 13.92 -19.20
CA ILE A 115 -13.90 13.87 -18.12
C ILE A 115 -12.62 14.52 -18.59
N SER A 116 -12.06 15.38 -17.75
CA SER A 116 -10.89 16.20 -18.02
C SER A 116 -9.88 16.18 -16.86
N ARG A 117 -8.75 16.85 -17.08
CA ARG A 117 -7.69 17.00 -16.07
C ARG A 117 -8.23 17.64 -14.79
N GLY A 118 -7.97 17.00 -13.65
CA GLY A 118 -8.40 17.42 -12.32
C GLY A 118 -9.76 16.88 -11.88
N ASP A 119 -10.55 16.29 -12.78
CA ASP A 119 -11.80 15.63 -12.38
C ASP A 119 -11.51 14.42 -11.48
N VAL A 120 -12.24 14.30 -10.39
CA VAL A 120 -12.11 13.17 -9.47
C VAL A 120 -13.12 12.08 -9.83
N ALA A 121 -12.61 10.89 -10.12
CA ALA A 121 -13.39 9.70 -10.44
C ALA A 121 -13.45 8.76 -9.23
N PHE A 122 -14.62 8.64 -8.60
CA PHE A 122 -14.85 7.74 -7.47
C PHE A 122 -15.09 6.31 -7.97
N VAL A 123 -14.24 5.35 -7.61
CA VAL A 123 -14.32 3.97 -8.10
C VAL A 123 -14.80 3.04 -7.00
N LEU A 124 -16.00 2.46 -7.17
CA LEU A 124 -16.64 1.58 -6.20
C LEU A 124 -16.91 0.19 -6.83
N ALA A 125 -15.89 -0.63 -6.87
CA ALA A 125 -15.97 -1.94 -7.52
C ALA A 125 -15.05 -2.97 -6.84
N PRO A 126 -15.43 -4.26 -6.87
CA PRO A 126 -14.52 -5.36 -6.54
C PRO A 126 -13.41 -5.46 -7.60
N PRO A 127 -12.31 -6.18 -7.32
CA PRO A 127 -11.27 -6.44 -8.31
C PRO A 127 -11.83 -7.11 -9.58
N SER A 128 -11.41 -6.60 -10.74
CA SER A 128 -11.73 -7.18 -12.06
C SER A 128 -10.68 -6.76 -13.08
N LEU A 129 -10.64 -7.40 -14.25
CA LEU A 129 -9.72 -7.03 -15.33
C LEU A 129 -9.98 -5.62 -15.91
N HIS A 130 -11.15 -5.06 -15.68
CA HIS A 130 -11.49 -3.70 -16.12
C HIS A 130 -10.91 -2.61 -15.22
N ILE A 131 -10.60 -2.90 -13.96
CA ILE A 131 -10.09 -1.91 -13.00
C ILE A 131 -8.72 -1.35 -13.40
N PRO A 132 -7.70 -2.16 -13.74
CA PRO A 132 -6.43 -1.61 -14.23
C PRO A 132 -6.60 -0.79 -15.51
N VAL A 133 -7.45 -1.21 -16.43
CA VAL A 133 -7.77 -0.45 -17.66
C VAL A 133 -8.36 0.92 -17.31
N LEU A 134 -9.33 0.94 -16.37
CA LEU A 134 -9.98 2.17 -15.91
C LEU A 134 -8.97 3.12 -15.23
N TYR A 135 -8.12 2.60 -14.32
CA TYR A 135 -7.13 3.41 -13.62
C TYR A 135 -6.15 4.07 -14.61
N PHE A 136 -5.62 3.30 -15.55
CA PHE A 136 -4.72 3.85 -16.57
C PHE A 136 -5.42 4.85 -17.48
N ALA A 137 -6.66 4.59 -17.91
CA ALA A 137 -7.41 5.50 -18.79
C ALA A 137 -7.75 6.83 -18.10
N LEU A 138 -8.20 6.79 -16.84
CA LEU A 138 -8.48 8.00 -16.04
C LEU A 138 -7.22 8.85 -15.86
N MET A 139 -6.12 8.25 -15.43
CA MET A 139 -4.85 8.96 -15.26
C MET A 139 -4.29 9.47 -16.60
N ALA A 140 -4.56 8.78 -17.73
CA ALA A 140 -4.12 9.21 -19.06
C ALA A 140 -4.84 10.47 -19.55
N VAL A 141 -6.07 10.71 -19.11
CA VAL A 141 -6.80 11.97 -19.39
C VAL A 141 -6.59 13.05 -18.33
N GLY A 142 -5.78 12.75 -17.30
CA GLY A 142 -5.46 13.66 -16.19
C GLY A 142 -6.53 13.68 -15.10
N ALA A 143 -7.48 12.75 -15.11
CA ALA A 143 -8.42 12.58 -14.02
C ALA A 143 -7.76 11.88 -12.81
N VAL A 144 -8.28 12.16 -11.63
CA VAL A 144 -7.77 11.67 -10.36
C VAL A 144 -8.57 10.43 -9.93
N VAL A 145 -7.91 9.31 -9.75
CA VAL A 145 -8.55 8.04 -9.35
C VAL A 145 -8.78 8.03 -7.84
N SER A 146 -10.03 7.86 -7.40
CA SER A 146 -10.38 7.78 -5.98
C SER A 146 -11.12 6.47 -5.69
N PRO A 147 -10.40 5.36 -5.43
CA PRO A 147 -11.01 4.06 -5.19
C PRO A 147 -11.47 3.93 -3.74
N ALA A 148 -12.66 3.36 -3.54
CA ALA A 148 -13.24 3.11 -2.23
C ALA A 148 -13.58 1.62 -2.04
N ASN A 149 -13.60 1.20 -0.78
CA ASN A 149 -13.97 -0.17 -0.42
C ASN A 149 -15.48 -0.40 -0.65
N PRO A 150 -15.89 -1.31 -1.54
CA PRO A 150 -17.30 -1.58 -1.78
C PRO A 150 -18.02 -2.26 -0.61
N ALA A 151 -17.29 -2.72 0.41
CA ALA A 151 -17.89 -3.28 1.63
C ALA A 151 -18.38 -2.20 2.62
N LEU A 152 -17.91 -0.95 2.49
CA LEU A 152 -18.33 0.16 3.34
C LEU A 152 -19.85 0.42 3.27
N THR A 153 -20.37 0.99 4.34
CA THR A 153 -21.76 1.46 4.43
C THR A 153 -21.98 2.70 3.55
N THR A 154 -23.24 3.02 3.28
CA THR A 154 -23.61 4.25 2.54
C THR A 154 -23.11 5.53 3.24
N GLY A 155 -23.16 5.57 4.59
CA GLY A 155 -22.67 6.70 5.37
C GLY A 155 -21.15 6.89 5.27
N GLU A 156 -20.39 5.81 5.36
CA GLU A 156 -18.93 5.86 5.18
C GLU A 156 -18.54 6.28 3.76
N LEU A 157 -19.23 5.74 2.75
CA LEU A 157 -18.98 6.13 1.35
C LEU A 157 -19.34 7.60 1.09
N ALA A 158 -20.43 8.10 1.70
CA ALA A 158 -20.79 9.51 1.63
C ALA A 158 -19.71 10.40 2.28
N HIS A 159 -19.13 9.96 3.40
CA HIS A 159 -18.01 10.66 4.03
C HIS A 159 -16.78 10.71 3.11
N LEU A 160 -16.37 9.59 2.53
CA LEU A 160 -15.23 9.54 1.58
C LEU A 160 -15.48 10.44 0.35
N ALA A 161 -16.70 10.41 -0.20
CA ALA A 161 -17.09 11.27 -1.31
C ALA A 161 -17.09 12.76 -0.92
N ALA A 162 -17.48 13.10 0.30
CA ALA A 162 -17.41 14.47 0.80
C ALA A 162 -15.96 14.98 0.90
N LEU A 163 -15.01 14.10 1.27
CA LEU A 163 -13.59 14.41 1.30
C LEU A 163 -13.00 14.61 -0.11
N SER A 164 -13.26 13.69 -1.04
CA SER A 164 -12.65 13.69 -2.37
C SER A 164 -13.41 14.52 -3.41
N LYS A 165 -14.68 14.88 -3.15
CA LYS A 165 -15.55 15.68 -4.01
C LYS A 165 -15.57 15.21 -5.48
N PRO A 166 -15.94 13.95 -5.74
CA PRO A 166 -15.89 13.39 -7.08
C PRO A 166 -16.93 14.05 -8.02
N SER A 167 -16.54 14.24 -9.27
CA SER A 167 -17.43 14.69 -10.35
C SER A 167 -18.20 13.54 -10.99
N VAL A 168 -17.67 12.32 -10.90
CA VAL A 168 -18.24 11.10 -11.51
C VAL A 168 -17.92 9.88 -10.66
N ALA A 169 -18.78 8.88 -10.68
CA ALA A 169 -18.50 7.58 -10.10
C ALA A 169 -18.43 6.49 -11.17
N PHE A 170 -17.59 5.49 -10.92
CA PHE A 170 -17.53 4.23 -11.65
C PHE A 170 -17.85 3.09 -10.66
N ALA A 171 -18.94 2.40 -10.84
CA ALA A 171 -19.38 1.37 -9.91
C ALA A 171 -19.89 0.13 -10.63
N VAL A 172 -19.88 -1.02 -9.95
CA VAL A 172 -20.66 -2.17 -10.41
C VAL A 172 -22.13 -1.99 -10.03
N SER A 173 -23.06 -2.54 -10.80
CA SER A 173 -24.52 -2.42 -10.56
C SER A 173 -24.90 -2.79 -9.12
N SER A 174 -24.25 -3.81 -8.54
CA SER A 174 -24.52 -4.27 -7.16
C SER A 174 -24.05 -3.30 -6.07
N ALA A 175 -23.18 -2.35 -6.36
CA ALA A 175 -22.66 -1.36 -5.43
C ALA A 175 -23.21 0.06 -5.68
N ALA A 176 -23.77 0.32 -6.86
CA ALA A 176 -24.23 1.64 -7.27
C ALA A 176 -25.26 2.27 -6.32
N GLY A 177 -26.15 1.45 -5.72
CA GLY A 177 -27.14 1.92 -4.75
C GLY A 177 -26.56 2.46 -3.43
N LYS A 178 -25.25 2.27 -3.19
CA LYS A 178 -24.55 2.82 -2.02
C LYS A 178 -23.93 4.20 -2.26
N LEU A 179 -23.89 4.66 -3.51
CA LEU A 179 -23.29 5.94 -3.87
C LEU A 179 -24.12 7.10 -3.29
N PRO A 180 -23.46 8.23 -2.95
CA PRO A 180 -24.16 9.42 -2.49
C PRO A 180 -25.20 9.92 -3.50
N PRO A 181 -26.36 10.44 -3.05
CA PRO A 181 -27.36 11.02 -3.93
C PRO A 181 -26.77 12.14 -4.80
N GLY A 182 -27.15 12.17 -6.09
CA GLY A 182 -26.71 13.20 -7.03
C GLY A 182 -25.36 12.95 -7.70
N LEU A 183 -24.56 11.97 -7.26
CA LEU A 183 -23.35 11.57 -7.94
C LEU A 183 -23.67 10.67 -9.14
N SER A 184 -23.40 11.18 -10.36
CA SER A 184 -23.60 10.41 -11.59
C SER A 184 -22.68 9.20 -11.64
N ALA A 185 -23.23 8.03 -11.98
CA ALA A 185 -22.48 6.77 -12.02
C ALA A 185 -22.45 6.14 -13.42
N VAL A 186 -21.27 5.68 -13.82
CA VAL A 186 -21.05 4.79 -14.95
C VAL A 186 -20.94 3.37 -14.43
N LEU A 187 -21.82 2.48 -14.88
CA LEU A 187 -21.82 1.09 -14.43
C LEU A 187 -20.81 0.26 -15.23
N LEU A 188 -19.81 -0.28 -14.52
CA LEU A 188 -18.68 -1.04 -15.09
C LEU A 188 -19.09 -2.38 -15.72
N ASP A 189 -20.21 -2.92 -15.27
CA ASP A 189 -20.83 -4.16 -15.79
C ASP A 189 -21.95 -3.90 -16.81
N SER A 190 -22.10 -2.65 -17.29
CA SER A 190 -23.09 -2.29 -18.29
C SER A 190 -22.58 -2.50 -19.73
N PRO A 191 -23.47 -2.83 -20.69
CA PRO A 191 -23.10 -2.90 -22.11
C PRO A 191 -22.49 -1.59 -22.64
N ARG A 192 -22.94 -0.44 -22.09
CA ARG A 192 -22.39 0.88 -22.44
C ARG A 192 -20.93 0.99 -22.07
N PHE A 193 -20.54 0.67 -20.83
CA PHE A 193 -19.14 0.72 -20.42
C PHE A 193 -18.27 -0.26 -21.21
N LEU A 194 -18.76 -1.50 -21.39
CA LEU A 194 -18.04 -2.51 -22.15
C LEU A 194 -17.81 -2.07 -23.61
N SER A 195 -18.74 -1.33 -24.22
CA SER A 195 -18.55 -0.77 -25.56
C SER A 195 -17.40 0.25 -25.63
N PHE A 196 -17.10 0.97 -24.52
CA PHE A 196 -15.98 1.92 -24.47
C PHE A 196 -14.60 1.23 -24.57
N LEU A 197 -14.50 -0.02 -24.13
CA LEU A 197 -13.25 -0.79 -24.18
C LEU A 197 -12.90 -1.28 -25.60
N HIS A 198 -13.90 -1.30 -26.51
CA HIS A 198 -13.76 -1.80 -27.89
C HIS A 198 -13.97 -0.70 -28.94
N GLY A 199 -14.14 0.55 -28.52
CA GLY A 199 -14.30 1.70 -29.40
C GLY A 199 -13.02 2.05 -30.16
N PRO A 200 -13.09 2.97 -31.12
CA PRO A 200 -11.90 3.50 -31.76
C PRO A 200 -11.02 4.22 -30.74
N GLY A 201 -9.81 3.71 -30.54
CA GLY A 201 -8.80 4.36 -29.69
C GLY A 201 -8.05 5.41 -30.50
N ASP A 202 -8.18 6.67 -30.15
CA ASP A 202 -7.35 7.73 -30.71
C ASP A 202 -6.05 7.82 -29.91
N ALA A 203 -4.91 7.60 -30.57
CA ALA A 203 -3.59 7.78 -29.93
C ALA A 203 -3.43 9.22 -29.40
N LEU A 204 -4.00 10.21 -30.09
CA LEU A 204 -3.97 11.61 -29.69
C LEU A 204 -4.83 11.90 -28.45
N ALA A 205 -5.79 11.05 -28.11
CA ALA A 205 -6.60 11.24 -26.90
C ALA A 205 -5.78 11.15 -25.61
N MET A 206 -4.68 10.38 -25.61
CA MET A 206 -3.76 10.28 -24.49
C MET A 206 -2.79 11.46 -24.38
N ASP A 207 -2.46 12.12 -25.52
CA ASP A 207 -1.52 13.23 -25.58
C ASP A 207 -2.22 14.60 -25.57
N ALA A 208 -3.56 14.61 -25.65
CA ALA A 208 -4.34 15.84 -25.80
C ALA A 208 -4.42 16.71 -24.52
N ALA A 209 -4.08 16.17 -23.35
CA ALA A 209 -4.00 16.91 -22.10
C ALA A 209 -2.55 17.08 -21.68
N VAL A 210 -2.14 18.31 -21.40
CA VAL A 210 -0.84 18.58 -20.78
C VAL A 210 -0.95 18.20 -19.31
N ILE A 211 -0.36 17.05 -18.93
CA ILE A 211 -0.38 16.52 -17.57
C ILE A 211 1.03 16.63 -17.00
N TYR A 212 1.16 17.31 -15.87
CA TYR A 212 2.44 17.45 -15.19
C TYR A 212 2.65 16.29 -14.20
N GLN A 213 3.91 15.97 -13.93
CA GLN A 213 4.26 14.94 -12.96
C GLN A 213 3.78 15.28 -11.54
N SER A 214 3.63 16.57 -11.24
CA SER A 214 3.11 17.09 -9.97
C SER A 214 1.58 17.08 -9.87
N ASP A 215 0.87 16.81 -10.99
CA ASP A 215 -0.60 16.75 -10.91
C ASP A 215 -1.04 15.57 -10.03
N PRO A 216 -2.15 15.71 -9.29
CA PRO A 216 -2.78 14.60 -8.60
C PRO A 216 -3.15 13.46 -9.57
N ALA A 217 -2.77 12.24 -9.24
CA ALA A 217 -3.09 11.04 -10.01
C ALA A 217 -4.08 10.13 -9.28
N ALA A 218 -3.99 10.10 -7.93
CA ALA A 218 -4.89 9.33 -7.10
C ALA A 218 -5.16 10.01 -5.76
N ILE A 219 -6.35 9.76 -5.22
CA ILE A 219 -6.73 10.06 -3.84
C ILE A 219 -7.04 8.73 -3.17
N LEU A 220 -6.20 8.34 -2.21
CA LEU A 220 -6.39 7.12 -1.43
C LEU A 220 -6.73 7.50 0.01
N TYR A 221 -7.43 6.60 0.70
CA TYR A 221 -7.88 6.89 2.06
C TYR A 221 -7.03 6.13 3.07
N SER A 222 -6.46 6.87 4.04
CA SER A 222 -5.82 6.29 5.22
C SER A 222 -6.75 6.39 6.43
N SER A 223 -6.63 5.47 7.38
CA SER A 223 -7.45 5.47 8.60
C SER A 223 -7.13 6.63 9.55
N GLY A 224 -6.08 7.41 9.25
CA GLY A 224 -5.64 8.52 10.08
C GLY A 224 -5.32 8.10 11.53
N THR A 225 -4.41 8.78 12.17
CA THR A 225 -4.07 8.55 13.59
C THR A 225 -5.16 9.04 14.55
N THR A 226 -6.18 9.76 14.04
CA THR A 226 -7.30 10.33 14.81
C THR A 226 -8.61 9.56 14.65
N GLY A 227 -8.59 8.41 13.94
CA GLY A 227 -9.78 7.57 13.71
C GLY A 227 -10.70 8.04 12.57
N SER A 228 -10.52 9.24 12.02
CA SER A 228 -11.26 9.70 10.83
C SER A 228 -10.43 9.47 9.57
N ALA A 229 -11.08 9.06 8.48
CA ALA A 229 -10.42 8.86 7.20
C ALA A 229 -9.79 10.16 6.68
N LYS A 230 -8.55 10.09 6.20
CA LYS A 230 -7.83 11.17 5.54
C LYS A 230 -7.69 10.87 4.04
N ALA A 231 -7.93 11.89 3.20
CA ALA A 231 -7.80 11.78 1.75
C ALA A 231 -6.37 12.11 1.31
N VAL A 232 -5.55 11.10 1.11
CA VAL A 232 -4.13 11.21 0.74
C VAL A 232 -4.00 11.49 -0.75
N VAL A 233 -3.36 12.59 -1.14
CA VAL A 233 -3.13 12.96 -2.55
C VAL A 233 -1.79 12.41 -3.01
N LEU A 234 -1.83 11.51 -4.01
CA LEU A 234 -0.67 10.97 -4.70
C LEU A 234 -0.56 11.57 -6.10
N THR A 235 0.62 12.07 -6.45
CA THR A 235 0.90 12.65 -7.76
C THR A 235 1.32 11.59 -8.77
N HIS A 236 1.31 11.93 -10.07
CA HIS A 236 1.89 11.07 -11.10
C HIS A 236 3.35 10.73 -10.81
N ARG A 237 4.13 11.69 -10.28
CA ARG A 237 5.52 11.46 -9.90
C ARG A 237 5.67 10.46 -8.76
N ASN A 238 4.81 10.52 -7.74
CA ASN A 238 4.80 9.55 -6.67
C ASN A 238 4.63 8.12 -7.24
N LEU A 239 3.69 7.92 -8.17
CA LEU A 239 3.47 6.61 -8.79
C LEU A 239 4.66 6.14 -9.64
N MET A 240 5.38 7.03 -10.31
CA MET A 240 6.59 6.67 -11.07
C MET A 240 7.70 6.10 -10.18
N THR A 241 7.78 6.53 -8.90
CA THR A 241 8.76 6.02 -7.93
C THR A 241 8.54 4.57 -7.54
N THR A 242 7.36 4.03 -7.81
CA THR A 242 7.03 2.63 -7.50
C THR A 242 7.71 1.62 -8.45
N ARG A 243 8.41 2.11 -9.47
CA ARG A 243 9.29 1.31 -10.32
C ARG A 243 10.35 0.62 -9.46
N VAL A 244 10.44 -0.69 -9.57
CA VAL A 244 11.32 -1.51 -8.71
C VAL A 244 12.43 -2.21 -9.48
N LEU A 245 12.32 -2.25 -10.80
CA LEU A 245 13.30 -2.88 -11.69
C LEU A 245 13.82 -1.85 -12.69
N PRO A 246 15.12 -1.89 -13.03
CA PRO A 246 15.69 -1.00 -14.04
C PRO A 246 15.22 -1.35 -15.47
N GLY A 247 14.69 -2.54 -15.70
CA GLY A 247 14.22 -3.06 -16.99
C GLY A 247 12.99 -3.96 -16.84
N PRO A 248 12.61 -4.68 -17.92
CA PRO A 248 11.52 -5.65 -17.89
C PRO A 248 11.80 -6.77 -16.89
N ALA A 249 10.72 -7.30 -16.28
CA ALA A 249 10.80 -8.53 -15.49
C ALA A 249 11.16 -9.74 -16.39
N PRO A 250 11.76 -10.79 -15.82
CA PRO A 250 11.91 -12.05 -16.54
C PRO A 250 10.55 -12.54 -17.07
N PRO A 251 10.49 -13.10 -18.30
CA PRO A 251 9.21 -13.49 -18.91
C PRO A 251 8.43 -14.56 -18.13
N ASP A 252 9.11 -15.35 -17.32
CA ASP A 252 8.55 -16.38 -16.45
C ASP A 252 8.18 -15.87 -15.05
N GLU A 253 8.46 -14.59 -14.75
CA GLU A 253 8.07 -13.98 -13.49
C GLU A 253 6.61 -13.55 -13.53
N VAL A 254 5.75 -14.28 -12.81
CA VAL A 254 4.32 -14.02 -12.69
C VAL A 254 3.99 -13.57 -11.29
N LEU A 255 3.39 -12.39 -11.17
CA LEU A 255 2.91 -11.83 -9.89
C LEU A 255 1.42 -12.14 -9.72
N MET A 256 1.04 -12.64 -8.55
CA MET A 256 -0.37 -12.73 -8.14
C MET A 256 -0.65 -11.72 -7.02
N LEU A 257 -1.77 -11.02 -7.13
CA LEU A 257 -2.22 -10.00 -6.19
C LEU A 257 -3.51 -10.44 -5.50
N THR A 258 -3.48 -10.54 -4.18
CA THR A 258 -4.64 -10.92 -3.35
C THR A 258 -5.14 -9.79 -2.46
N VAL A 259 -4.45 -8.65 -2.42
CA VAL A 259 -4.83 -7.49 -1.60
C VAL A 259 -5.79 -6.57 -2.36
N PRO A 260 -6.70 -5.87 -1.66
CA PRO A 260 -7.71 -5.01 -2.29
C PRO A 260 -7.11 -3.86 -3.09
N LEU A 261 -7.67 -3.59 -4.28
CA LEU A 261 -7.18 -2.55 -5.22
C LEU A 261 -7.50 -1.11 -4.76
N PHE A 262 -8.37 -0.92 -3.78
CA PHE A 262 -8.67 0.39 -3.18
C PHE A 262 -7.67 0.78 -2.07
N HIS A 263 -6.89 -0.15 -1.56
CA HIS A 263 -5.83 0.11 -0.61
C HIS A 263 -4.51 0.40 -1.35
N VAL A 264 -3.67 1.31 -0.83
CA VAL A 264 -2.43 1.74 -1.50
C VAL A 264 -1.54 0.56 -1.93
N TYR A 265 -1.44 -0.48 -1.12
CA TYR A 265 -0.70 -1.69 -1.46
C TYR A 265 -1.23 -2.33 -2.74
N GLY A 266 -2.53 -2.64 -2.77
CA GLY A 266 -3.16 -3.24 -3.96
C GLY A 266 -3.19 -2.28 -5.15
N PHE A 267 -3.44 -1.00 -4.94
CA PHE A 267 -3.44 0.02 -5.98
C PHE A 267 -2.11 0.08 -6.71
N VAL A 268 -1.01 0.24 -5.97
CA VAL A 268 0.33 0.31 -6.54
C VAL A 268 0.75 -1.01 -7.20
N PHE A 269 0.45 -2.14 -6.56
CA PHE A 269 0.78 -3.47 -7.09
C PHE A 269 -0.08 -3.87 -8.30
N CYS A 270 -1.22 -3.19 -8.52
CA CYS A 270 -1.99 -3.29 -9.75
C CYS A 270 -1.34 -2.53 -10.92
N LEU A 271 -0.68 -1.42 -10.63
CA LEU A 271 -0.13 -0.50 -11.65
C LEU A 271 1.30 -0.85 -12.06
N ARG A 272 2.17 -1.12 -11.09
CA ARG A 272 3.62 -1.26 -11.31
C ARG A 272 4.04 -2.42 -12.22
N PRO A 273 3.32 -3.58 -12.32
CA PRO A 273 3.70 -4.66 -13.22
C PRO A 273 3.74 -4.23 -14.68
N VAL A 274 2.92 -3.25 -15.08
CA VAL A 274 2.94 -2.71 -16.44
C VAL A 274 4.30 -2.07 -16.76
N MET A 275 4.92 -1.34 -15.82
CA MET A 275 6.25 -0.75 -16.00
C MET A 275 7.37 -1.80 -16.18
N ALA A 276 7.15 -2.99 -15.68
CA ALA A 276 8.09 -4.11 -15.76
C ALA A 276 7.75 -5.10 -16.87
N ALA A 277 6.72 -4.84 -17.67
CA ALA A 277 6.18 -5.78 -18.66
C ALA A 277 5.86 -7.17 -18.06
N GLN A 278 5.40 -7.20 -16.79
CA GLN A 278 5.18 -8.40 -15.99
C GLN A 278 3.71 -8.82 -16.03
N THR A 279 3.45 -10.12 -16.07
CA THR A 279 2.09 -10.67 -15.92
C THR A 279 1.59 -10.49 -14.49
N LEU A 280 0.38 -9.93 -14.34
CA LEU A 280 -0.34 -9.84 -13.08
C LEU A 280 -1.58 -10.74 -13.08
N VAL A 281 -1.64 -11.68 -12.14
CA VAL A 281 -2.82 -12.49 -11.82
C VAL A 281 -3.62 -11.78 -10.74
N LEU A 282 -4.85 -11.38 -11.04
CA LEU A 282 -5.74 -10.72 -10.10
C LEU A 282 -6.64 -11.74 -9.40
N HIS A 283 -6.64 -11.71 -8.06
CA HIS A 283 -7.63 -12.45 -7.27
C HIS A 283 -8.94 -11.67 -7.26
N THR A 284 -9.89 -12.10 -8.06
CA THR A 284 -11.17 -11.41 -8.28
C THR A 284 -12.31 -11.92 -7.40
N ALA A 285 -12.08 -12.99 -6.60
CA ALA A 285 -13.07 -13.50 -5.67
C ALA A 285 -13.34 -12.50 -4.52
N ARG A 286 -14.60 -12.48 -4.04
CA ARG A 286 -15.04 -11.55 -2.99
C ARG A 286 -14.38 -11.80 -1.62
N ARG A 287 -13.94 -13.04 -1.36
CA ARG A 287 -13.27 -13.43 -0.12
C ARG A 287 -11.98 -14.16 -0.45
N PHE A 288 -11.00 -14.03 0.42
CA PHE A 288 -9.80 -14.83 0.34
C PHE A 288 -10.14 -16.30 0.63
N ASP A 289 -9.79 -17.17 -0.31
CA ASP A 289 -9.89 -18.62 -0.17
C ASP A 289 -8.53 -19.22 -0.47
N THR A 290 -7.92 -19.84 0.54
CA THR A 290 -6.55 -20.38 0.47
C THR A 290 -6.41 -21.44 -0.63
N ARG A 291 -7.40 -22.34 -0.77
CA ARG A 291 -7.34 -23.42 -1.77
C ARG A 291 -7.44 -22.85 -3.18
N ALA A 292 -8.36 -21.90 -3.40
CA ALA A 292 -8.51 -21.21 -4.69
C ALA A 292 -7.25 -20.43 -5.07
N VAL A 293 -6.64 -19.71 -4.12
CA VAL A 293 -5.39 -18.97 -4.33
C VAL A 293 -4.25 -19.91 -4.71
N LEU A 294 -4.05 -21.01 -3.97
CA LEU A 294 -2.97 -21.95 -4.25
C LEU A 294 -3.21 -22.75 -5.54
N ALA A 295 -4.45 -23.06 -5.87
CA ALA A 295 -4.80 -23.64 -7.17
C ALA A 295 -4.45 -22.68 -8.32
N ALA A 296 -4.72 -21.38 -8.17
CA ALA A 296 -4.32 -20.35 -9.12
C ALA A 296 -2.79 -20.20 -9.22
N VAL A 297 -2.07 -20.31 -8.09
CA VAL A 297 -0.59 -20.32 -8.08
C VAL A 297 -0.06 -21.43 -8.99
N GLY A 298 -0.55 -22.65 -8.85
CA GLY A 298 -0.15 -23.77 -9.70
C GLY A 298 -0.60 -23.59 -11.16
N ARG A 299 -1.88 -23.21 -11.39
CA ARG A 299 -2.47 -23.05 -12.72
C ARG A 299 -1.74 -22.02 -13.59
N PHE A 300 -1.41 -20.87 -13.01
CA PHE A 300 -0.78 -19.75 -13.72
C PHE A 300 0.72 -19.68 -13.51
N ARG A 301 1.32 -20.70 -12.87
CA ARG A 301 2.76 -20.77 -12.57
C ARG A 301 3.26 -19.51 -11.86
N VAL A 302 2.49 -19.05 -10.87
CA VAL A 302 2.83 -17.85 -10.09
C VAL A 302 4.16 -18.05 -9.37
N THR A 303 5.07 -17.09 -9.52
CA THR A 303 6.38 -17.08 -8.88
C THR A 303 6.43 -16.12 -7.70
N ARG A 304 5.59 -15.08 -7.70
CA ARG A 304 5.51 -14.06 -6.66
C ARG A 304 4.07 -13.85 -6.21
N LEU A 305 3.83 -13.94 -4.90
CA LEU A 305 2.49 -13.79 -4.33
C LEU A 305 2.47 -12.58 -3.37
N ALA A 306 1.67 -11.56 -3.70
CA ALA A 306 1.47 -10.39 -2.86
C ALA A 306 0.24 -10.57 -1.96
N LEU A 307 0.44 -10.50 -0.63
CA LEU A 307 -0.60 -10.71 0.36
C LEU A 307 -0.35 -9.93 1.66
N ALA A 308 -1.35 -9.88 2.53
CA ALA A 308 -1.26 -9.34 3.87
C ALA A 308 -1.05 -10.45 4.91
N PRO A 309 -0.54 -10.15 6.13
CA PRO A 309 -0.26 -11.14 7.16
C PRO A 309 -1.41 -12.12 7.50
N PRO A 310 -2.70 -11.71 7.57
CA PRO A 310 -3.80 -12.66 7.80
C PRO A 310 -3.93 -13.74 6.70
N ALA A 311 -3.66 -13.37 5.44
CA ALA A 311 -3.67 -14.33 4.33
C ALA A 311 -2.49 -15.31 4.42
N LEU A 312 -1.31 -14.84 4.87
CA LEU A 312 -0.16 -15.70 5.14
C LEU A 312 -0.46 -16.71 6.24
N LEU A 313 -1.08 -16.26 7.32
CA LEU A 313 -1.52 -17.14 8.42
C LEU A 313 -2.50 -18.21 7.92
N ALA A 314 -3.48 -17.83 7.10
CA ALA A 314 -4.44 -18.79 6.52
C ALA A 314 -3.75 -19.87 5.67
N ILE A 315 -2.72 -19.49 4.89
CA ILE A 315 -1.91 -20.42 4.08
C ILE A 315 -1.12 -21.37 4.99
N VAL A 316 -0.51 -20.86 6.07
CA VAL A 316 0.25 -21.68 7.02
C VAL A 316 -0.67 -22.70 7.71
N ARG A 317 -1.82 -22.27 8.21
CA ARG A 317 -2.82 -23.16 8.83
C ARG A 317 -3.26 -24.27 7.85
N ALA A 318 -3.60 -23.89 6.62
CA ALA A 318 -3.99 -24.89 5.62
C ALA A 318 -2.87 -25.91 5.32
N ALA A 319 -1.60 -25.50 5.33
CA ALA A 319 -0.45 -26.38 5.12
C ALA A 319 -0.08 -27.21 6.37
N GLU A 320 -0.53 -26.80 7.56
CA GLU A 320 -0.44 -27.59 8.79
C GLU A 320 -1.48 -28.71 8.80
N ASP A 321 -2.69 -28.44 8.31
CA ASP A 321 -3.79 -29.39 8.23
C ASP A 321 -3.63 -30.39 7.08
N ASP A 322 -3.11 -29.93 5.92
CA ASP A 322 -2.99 -30.73 4.70
C ASP A 322 -1.62 -30.52 4.01
N LYS A 323 -0.80 -31.58 4.09
CA LYS A 323 0.55 -31.56 3.47
C LYS A 323 0.54 -31.37 1.95
N SER A 324 -0.58 -31.67 1.26
CA SER A 324 -0.69 -31.47 -0.19
C SER A 324 -0.73 -29.99 -0.59
N VAL A 325 -1.07 -29.11 0.33
CA VAL A 325 -1.10 -27.65 0.15
C VAL A 325 0.28 -27.11 -0.27
N ALA A 326 1.35 -27.63 0.32
CA ALA A 326 2.71 -27.21 -0.01
C ALA A 326 3.09 -27.55 -1.47
N ALA A 327 2.59 -28.66 -2.01
CA ALA A 327 2.83 -29.07 -3.39
C ALA A 327 2.18 -28.12 -4.41
N SER A 328 1.04 -27.51 -4.07
CA SER A 328 0.35 -26.54 -4.92
C SER A 328 1.14 -25.23 -5.09
N ALA A 329 2.09 -24.95 -4.19
CA ALA A 329 2.96 -23.78 -4.24
C ALA A 329 4.34 -24.04 -4.89
N ALA A 330 4.52 -25.12 -5.65
CA ALA A 330 5.82 -25.54 -6.20
C ALA A 330 6.50 -24.51 -7.11
N THR A 331 5.72 -23.65 -7.79
CA THR A 331 6.25 -22.58 -8.64
C THR A 331 6.56 -21.29 -7.89
N LEU A 332 6.04 -21.15 -6.65
CA LEU A 332 6.19 -19.96 -5.84
C LEU A 332 7.63 -19.84 -5.35
N GLN A 333 8.21 -18.66 -5.51
CA GLN A 333 9.57 -18.34 -5.07
C GLN A 333 9.57 -17.32 -3.95
N VAL A 334 8.64 -16.35 -4.03
CA VAL A 334 8.59 -15.20 -3.13
C VAL A 334 7.16 -14.91 -2.68
N VAL A 335 6.97 -14.75 -1.39
CA VAL A 335 5.81 -14.08 -0.81
C VAL A 335 6.19 -12.64 -0.49
N LEU A 336 5.46 -11.68 -1.08
CA LEU A 336 5.57 -10.25 -0.78
C LEU A 336 4.54 -9.93 0.30
N CYS A 337 4.98 -9.66 1.52
CA CYS A 337 4.08 -9.43 2.66
C CYS A 337 4.26 -8.02 3.23
N GLY A 338 3.14 -7.32 3.44
CA GLY A 338 3.13 -5.96 3.97
C GLY A 338 1.71 -5.48 4.27
N GLY A 339 1.60 -4.21 4.69
CA GLY A 339 0.33 -3.57 5.04
C GLY A 339 -0.13 -3.78 6.47
N ALA A 340 0.53 -4.64 7.24
CA ALA A 340 0.37 -4.83 8.68
C ALA A 340 1.64 -5.43 9.28
N ALA A 341 1.76 -5.44 10.60
CA ALA A 341 2.83 -6.11 11.30
C ALA A 341 2.85 -7.61 10.98
N LEU A 342 4.03 -8.18 10.82
CA LEU A 342 4.22 -9.60 10.50
C LEU A 342 5.11 -10.22 11.57
N SER A 343 4.53 -11.10 12.39
CA SER A 343 5.26 -11.69 13.51
C SER A 343 6.41 -12.59 13.04
N PRO A 344 7.56 -12.56 13.73
CA PRO A 344 8.69 -13.42 13.47
C PRO A 344 8.31 -14.91 13.50
N GLU A 345 7.39 -15.30 14.38
CA GLU A 345 6.93 -16.68 14.52
C GLU A 345 6.15 -17.15 13.27
N LEU A 346 5.27 -16.32 12.73
CA LEU A 346 4.54 -16.66 11.50
C LEU A 346 5.50 -16.86 10.31
N ILE A 347 6.56 -16.05 10.21
CA ILE A 347 7.59 -16.23 9.19
C ILE A 347 8.30 -17.59 9.36
N ARG A 348 8.67 -17.98 10.60
CA ARG A 348 9.33 -19.27 10.87
C ARG A 348 8.41 -20.44 10.53
N ARG A 349 7.13 -20.38 10.93
CA ARG A 349 6.12 -21.41 10.60
C ARG A 349 5.95 -21.56 9.09
N PHE A 350 5.84 -20.43 8.37
CA PHE A 350 5.76 -20.44 6.91
C PHE A 350 7.01 -21.06 6.27
N SER A 351 8.21 -20.62 6.66
CA SER A 351 9.48 -21.13 6.12
C SER A 351 9.69 -22.62 6.38
N HIS A 352 9.16 -23.13 7.50
CA HIS A 352 9.20 -24.58 7.79
C HIS A 352 8.32 -25.38 6.80
N LYS A 353 7.15 -24.85 6.43
CA LYS A 353 6.22 -25.50 5.48
C LYS A 353 6.62 -25.31 4.01
N PHE A 354 7.21 -24.18 3.69
CA PHE A 354 7.60 -23.77 2.33
C PHE A 354 9.09 -23.39 2.26
N PRO A 355 10.04 -24.32 2.47
CA PRO A 355 11.46 -24.00 2.63
C PRO A 355 12.10 -23.44 1.35
N HIS A 356 11.45 -23.61 0.19
CA HIS A 356 11.90 -23.07 -1.10
C HIS A 356 11.38 -21.65 -1.38
N VAL A 357 10.48 -21.13 -0.53
CA VAL A 357 9.87 -19.80 -0.69
C VAL A 357 10.37 -18.87 0.40
N PHE A 358 10.86 -17.69 0.03
CA PHE A 358 11.21 -16.69 1.03
C PHE A 358 10.13 -15.60 1.16
N VAL A 359 10.02 -15.03 2.36
CA VAL A 359 9.09 -13.94 2.66
C VAL A 359 9.83 -12.62 2.55
N SER A 360 9.51 -11.84 1.53
CA SER A 360 10.00 -10.47 1.38
C SER A 360 9.03 -9.53 2.09
N GLN A 361 9.49 -8.90 3.16
CA GLN A 361 8.72 -7.91 3.87
C GLN A 361 8.85 -6.54 3.21
N GLY A 362 7.77 -5.75 3.27
CA GLY A 362 7.75 -4.36 2.84
C GLY A 362 7.02 -3.50 3.86
N TYR A 363 7.57 -2.30 4.10
CA TYR A 363 6.98 -1.31 4.98
C TYR A 363 6.75 0.00 4.22
N GLY A 364 5.61 0.60 4.48
CA GLY A 364 5.18 1.87 3.94
C GLY A 364 3.75 2.22 4.36
N LEU A 365 3.37 3.44 4.06
CA LEU A 365 2.09 4.04 4.41
C LEU A 365 1.36 4.46 3.13
N THR A 366 0.08 4.83 3.24
CA THR A 366 -0.63 5.48 2.14
C THR A 366 0.08 6.78 1.75
N GLU A 367 0.56 7.51 2.75
CA GLU A 367 1.30 8.78 2.66
C GLU A 367 2.70 8.64 2.01
N THR A 368 3.19 7.41 1.86
CA THR A 368 4.47 7.10 1.19
C THR A 368 4.32 6.33 -0.12
N THR A 369 3.14 6.38 -0.73
CA THR A 369 2.86 5.69 -2.02
C THR A 369 3.21 4.20 -1.94
N ALA A 370 2.74 3.51 -0.91
CA ALA A 370 3.08 2.14 -0.52
C ALA A 370 4.49 2.01 0.10
N GLY A 371 5.32 1.05 -0.36
CA GLY A 371 6.54 0.67 0.34
C GLY A 371 7.78 1.49 -0.07
N PHE A 372 8.38 2.17 0.88
CA PHE A 372 9.69 2.81 0.73
C PHE A 372 10.82 2.03 1.42
N CYS A 373 10.51 0.94 2.09
CA CYS A 373 11.45 0.01 2.71
C CYS A 373 11.03 -1.43 2.38
N ARG A 374 11.98 -2.30 2.06
CA ARG A 374 11.69 -3.71 1.76
C ARG A 374 12.93 -4.57 1.83
N SER A 375 12.75 -5.86 2.09
CA SER A 375 13.78 -6.87 1.89
C SER A 375 13.82 -7.34 0.43
N ILE A 376 15.01 -7.47 -0.14
CA ILE A 376 15.23 -7.94 -1.51
C ILE A 376 16.11 -9.19 -1.49
N GLY A 377 15.60 -10.24 -2.15
CA GLY A 377 16.32 -11.51 -2.25
C GLY A 377 16.34 -12.30 -0.95
N VAL A 378 16.96 -13.47 -1.01
CA VAL A 378 16.97 -14.44 0.09
C VAL A 378 17.77 -13.92 1.29
N GLU A 379 18.92 -13.28 1.06
CA GLU A 379 19.82 -12.85 2.14
C GLU A 379 19.19 -11.80 3.05
N GLU A 380 18.56 -10.77 2.48
CA GLU A 380 17.87 -9.76 3.29
C GLU A 380 16.62 -10.34 3.97
N SER A 381 15.91 -11.26 3.29
CA SER A 381 14.70 -11.89 3.82
C SER A 381 14.96 -12.83 4.99
N ARG A 382 16.20 -13.28 5.20
CA ARG A 382 16.63 -14.05 6.39
C ARG A 382 16.73 -13.20 7.65
N ARG A 383 16.73 -11.88 7.53
CA ARG A 383 16.71 -10.94 8.66
C ARG A 383 15.29 -10.82 9.22
N ILE A 384 14.85 -11.88 9.92
CA ILE A 384 13.53 -11.90 10.57
C ILE A 384 13.46 -10.79 11.63
N GLY A 385 12.34 -10.05 11.67
CA GLY A 385 12.14 -8.88 12.54
C GLY A 385 12.53 -7.56 11.88
N SER A 386 13.08 -7.59 10.65
CA SER A 386 13.31 -6.39 9.84
C SER A 386 12.39 -6.35 8.63
N VAL A 387 11.96 -5.14 8.27
CA VAL A 387 11.21 -4.85 7.04
C VAL A 387 12.13 -4.53 5.85
N GLY A 388 13.44 -4.77 6.00
CA GLY A 388 14.45 -4.60 4.97
C GLY A 388 15.18 -3.26 5.02
N ARG A 389 15.66 -2.79 3.87
CA ARG A 389 16.43 -1.55 3.71
C ARG A 389 15.66 -0.50 2.92
N LEU A 390 16.05 0.75 3.07
CA LEU A 390 15.47 1.89 2.34
C LEU A 390 15.52 1.66 0.82
N SER A 391 14.42 1.97 0.16
CA SER A 391 14.29 1.95 -1.30
C SER A 391 15.12 3.06 -1.95
N PRO A 392 15.48 2.95 -3.24
CA PRO A 392 16.24 3.97 -3.94
C PRO A 392 15.65 5.38 -3.78
N GLY A 393 16.50 6.35 -3.44
CA GLY A 393 16.10 7.75 -3.27
C GLY A 393 15.34 8.04 -1.97
N ALA A 394 15.23 7.07 -1.07
CA ALA A 394 14.68 7.28 0.26
C ALA A 394 15.76 7.79 1.24
N GLU A 395 15.39 8.73 2.07
CA GLU A 395 16.12 9.20 3.23
C GLU A 395 15.28 8.99 4.48
N ALA A 396 15.93 8.69 5.61
CA ALA A 396 15.27 8.49 6.89
C ALA A 396 16.04 9.17 8.03
N LYS A 397 15.30 9.59 9.05
CA LYS A 397 15.82 9.97 10.37
C LYS A 397 15.08 9.17 11.42
N ILE A 398 15.77 8.81 12.48
CA ILE A 398 15.18 8.30 13.71
C ILE A 398 15.23 9.44 14.71
N ILE A 399 14.06 9.90 15.17
CA ILE A 399 13.94 11.08 16.02
C ILE A 399 13.53 10.66 17.43
N ASP A 400 14.22 11.17 18.44
CA ASP A 400 13.80 11.03 19.83
C ASP A 400 12.51 11.84 20.06
N PRO A 401 11.38 11.21 20.41
CA PRO A 401 10.12 11.94 20.62
C PRO A 401 10.16 12.93 21.80
N GLY A 402 11.08 12.75 22.74
CA GLY A 402 11.20 13.61 23.93
C GLY A 402 12.06 14.85 23.70
N THR A 403 13.17 14.71 22.95
CA THR A 403 14.12 15.82 22.74
C THR A 403 14.01 16.42 21.33
N GLY A 404 13.48 15.71 20.35
CA GLY A 404 13.49 16.11 18.94
C GLY A 404 14.84 15.89 18.24
N ASP A 405 15.81 15.27 18.89
CA ASP A 405 17.12 15.00 18.32
C ASP A 405 17.09 13.79 17.38
N ALA A 406 17.87 13.86 16.31
CA ALA A 406 18.09 12.70 15.45
C ALA A 406 19.08 11.73 16.09
N LEU A 407 18.71 10.45 16.09
CA LEU A 407 19.40 9.36 16.79
C LEU A 407 20.35 8.58 15.87
N PRO A 408 21.43 7.98 16.41
CA PRO A 408 22.36 7.14 15.66
C PRO A 408 21.79 5.73 15.38
N PRO A 409 22.48 4.90 14.55
CA PRO A 409 22.09 3.52 14.31
C PRO A 409 21.90 2.69 15.59
N GLY A 410 20.83 1.86 15.61
CA GLY A 410 20.53 0.93 16.68
C GLY A 410 19.73 1.52 17.85
N VAL A 411 19.40 2.80 17.82
CA VAL A 411 18.57 3.45 18.86
C VAL A 411 17.17 3.65 18.32
N PRO A 412 16.12 3.20 19.03
CA PRO A 412 14.74 3.37 18.60
C PRO A 412 14.25 4.81 18.80
N GLY A 413 13.38 5.27 17.89
CA GLY A 413 12.73 6.58 17.94
C GLY A 413 11.70 6.70 16.82
N GLU A 414 11.03 7.85 16.71
CA GLU A 414 10.06 8.10 15.64
C GLU A 414 10.77 8.14 14.28
N LEU A 415 10.25 7.38 13.33
CA LEU A 415 10.75 7.36 11.97
C LEU A 415 10.21 8.57 11.19
N TRP A 416 11.11 9.39 10.67
CA TRP A 416 10.81 10.41 9.68
C TRP A 416 11.42 10.02 8.34
N VAL A 417 10.67 10.21 7.26
CA VAL A 417 11.11 9.82 5.91
C VAL A 417 10.97 10.96 4.92
N ARG A 418 11.87 10.99 3.94
CA ARG A 418 11.86 11.94 2.84
C ARG A 418 12.19 11.24 1.54
N GLY A 419 11.52 11.65 0.45
CA GLY A 419 11.79 11.14 -0.88
C GLY A 419 10.66 11.43 -1.86
N PRO A 420 10.86 11.16 -3.14
CA PRO A 420 9.88 11.47 -4.18
C PRO A 420 8.60 10.61 -4.12
N PHE A 421 8.56 9.63 -3.22
CA PHE A 421 7.40 8.77 -2.93
C PHE A 421 6.46 9.37 -1.87
N VAL A 422 6.87 10.43 -1.17
CA VAL A 422 6.05 11.09 -0.14
C VAL A 422 4.91 11.85 -0.82
N MET A 423 3.70 11.70 -0.29
CA MET A 423 2.48 12.33 -0.78
C MET A 423 2.60 13.85 -0.93
N GLU A 424 1.70 14.45 -1.68
CA GLU A 424 1.57 15.91 -1.73
C GLU A 424 1.00 16.48 -0.43
N GLY A 425 0.05 15.77 0.17
CA GLY A 425 -0.63 16.15 1.42
C GLY A 425 -2.02 15.52 1.50
N TYR A 426 -2.77 15.93 2.51
CA TYR A 426 -4.18 15.57 2.65
C TYR A 426 -5.06 16.58 1.91
N LEU A 427 -5.99 16.10 1.10
CA LEU A 427 -6.87 16.93 0.29
C LEU A 427 -7.73 17.85 1.16
N GLY A 428 -7.56 19.18 1.00
CA GLY A 428 -8.34 20.18 1.72
C GLY A 428 -8.01 20.32 3.21
N ASP A 429 -7.07 19.57 3.75
CA ASP A 429 -6.68 19.54 5.15
C ASP A 429 -5.21 19.95 5.32
N LYS A 430 -4.98 21.27 5.26
CA LYS A 430 -3.62 21.83 5.39
C LYS A 430 -3.06 21.70 6.80
N GLU A 431 -3.91 21.74 7.81
CA GLU A 431 -3.52 21.63 9.21
C GLU A 431 -2.94 20.25 9.48
N SER A 432 -3.71 19.18 9.24
CA SER A 432 -3.20 17.81 9.37
C SER A 432 -2.01 17.53 8.46
N THR A 433 -1.92 18.16 7.28
CA THR A 433 -0.75 18.02 6.41
C THR A 433 0.49 18.61 7.07
N SER A 434 0.40 19.83 7.63
CA SER A 434 1.55 20.50 8.26
C SER A 434 1.99 19.85 9.58
N GLU A 435 1.09 19.11 10.25
CA GLU A 435 1.44 18.33 11.44
C GLU A 435 2.42 17.19 11.14
N ILE A 436 2.30 16.57 9.96
CA ILE A 436 3.09 15.38 9.63
C ILE A 436 4.12 15.59 8.52
N LEU A 437 3.98 16.63 7.71
CA LEU A 437 4.87 16.94 6.58
C LEU A 437 5.42 18.35 6.73
N ASP A 438 6.73 18.45 7.00
CA ASP A 438 7.39 19.73 7.18
C ASP A 438 7.79 20.40 5.85
N SER A 439 8.31 21.63 5.94
CA SER A 439 8.73 22.43 4.79
C SER A 439 9.95 21.86 4.05
N GLU A 440 10.74 21.00 4.70
CA GLU A 440 11.89 20.30 4.09
C GLU A 440 11.50 19.00 3.39
N GLY A 441 10.22 18.60 3.48
CA GLY A 441 9.68 17.37 2.90
C GLY A 441 9.86 16.13 3.77
N TRP A 442 10.15 16.29 5.08
CA TRP A 442 10.16 15.18 6.02
C TRP A 442 8.73 14.84 6.45
N LEU A 443 8.36 13.58 6.23
CA LEU A 443 7.10 13.00 6.69
C LEU A 443 7.35 12.30 8.02
N ARG A 444 6.62 12.70 9.07
CA ARG A 444 6.53 12.02 10.36
C ARG A 444 5.60 10.83 10.22
N THR A 445 6.11 9.63 10.43
CA THR A 445 5.30 8.41 10.22
C THR A 445 4.39 8.08 11.39
N GLY A 446 4.75 8.55 12.59
CA GLY A 446 4.12 8.15 13.84
C GLY A 446 4.45 6.71 14.26
N ASP A 447 5.40 6.06 13.59
CA ASP A 447 5.87 4.72 13.92
C ASP A 447 7.23 4.81 14.62
N VAL A 448 7.38 4.05 15.71
CA VAL A 448 8.66 3.89 16.41
C VAL A 448 9.46 2.82 15.71
N CYS A 449 10.62 3.19 15.22
CA CYS A 449 11.48 2.32 14.43
C CYS A 449 12.94 2.43 14.90
N LEU A 450 13.76 1.49 14.49
CA LEU A 450 15.21 1.60 14.53
C LEU A 450 15.82 1.19 13.19
N ILE A 451 16.95 1.80 12.82
CA ILE A 451 17.79 1.35 11.72
C ILE A 451 19.10 0.87 12.34
N ASP A 452 19.45 -0.38 12.09
CA ASP A 452 20.64 -0.98 12.63
C ASP A 452 21.93 -0.52 11.90
N LYS A 453 23.09 -0.97 12.40
CA LYS A 453 24.41 -0.67 11.80
C LYS A 453 24.62 -1.27 10.40
N ASP A 454 23.76 -2.19 10.00
CA ASP A 454 23.77 -2.78 8.66
C ASP A 454 22.73 -2.11 7.74
N GLY A 455 22.01 -1.07 8.19
CA GLY A 455 21.03 -0.30 7.43
C GLY A 455 19.66 -1.00 7.30
N PHE A 456 19.37 -1.97 8.16
CA PHE A 456 18.07 -2.64 8.19
C PHE A 456 17.11 -1.93 9.14
N LEU A 457 15.92 -1.62 8.62
CA LEU A 457 14.83 -1.01 9.38
C LEU A 457 14.02 -2.10 10.10
N SER A 458 13.76 -1.90 11.38
CA SER A 458 12.80 -2.65 12.18
C SER A 458 11.73 -1.71 12.72
N VAL A 459 10.47 -2.08 12.57
CA VAL A 459 9.32 -1.38 13.16
C VAL A 459 9.11 -1.96 14.55
N VAL A 460 9.14 -1.10 15.56
CA VAL A 460 8.95 -1.51 16.97
C VAL A 460 7.47 -1.46 17.31
N ASP A 461 6.83 -0.30 17.11
CA ASP A 461 5.40 -0.11 17.33
C ASP A 461 4.91 1.24 16.77
N ARG A 462 3.64 1.56 16.97
CA ARG A 462 3.10 2.90 16.78
C ARG A 462 3.35 3.79 17.98
N LEU A 463 3.81 5.01 17.75
CA LEU A 463 4.11 5.97 18.84
C LEU A 463 2.89 6.21 19.76
N LYS A 464 1.68 6.20 19.21
CA LYS A 464 0.44 6.39 19.97
C LYS A 464 -0.06 5.12 20.67
N GLU A 465 0.42 3.95 20.26
CA GLU A 465 0.04 2.64 20.80
C GLU A 465 1.01 2.15 21.89
N ILE A 466 2.18 2.81 22.02
CA ILE A 466 3.13 2.53 23.11
C ILE A 466 2.46 2.75 24.45
N ILE A 467 2.38 1.71 25.24
CA ILE A 467 1.75 1.68 26.57
C ILE A 467 2.70 2.32 27.60
N LYS A 468 2.24 3.33 28.31
CA LYS A 468 3.02 4.04 29.32
C LYS A 468 2.80 3.43 30.70
N TYR A 469 3.43 2.30 30.97
CA TYR A 469 3.29 1.54 32.21
C TYR A 469 4.38 1.94 33.23
N LYS A 470 4.01 2.53 34.36
CA LYS A 470 4.94 2.93 35.45
C LYS A 470 6.19 3.70 34.97
N GLY A 471 6.03 4.54 33.94
CA GLY A 471 7.14 5.28 33.34
C GLY A 471 7.96 4.50 32.31
N TYR A 472 7.68 3.23 32.10
CA TYR A 472 8.24 2.44 31.00
C TYR A 472 7.39 2.57 29.74
N GLN A 473 8.04 2.50 28.58
CA GLN A 473 7.38 2.43 27.27
C GLN A 473 7.33 0.97 26.83
N VAL A 474 6.14 0.40 26.86
CA VAL A 474 5.89 -1.01 26.52
C VAL A 474 5.24 -1.07 25.14
N ALA A 475 5.91 -1.73 24.19
CA ALA A 475 5.37 -1.94 22.85
C ALA A 475 4.34 -3.09 22.89
N PRO A 476 3.05 -2.86 22.53
CA PRO A 476 2.07 -3.92 22.39
C PRO A 476 2.55 -5.09 21.54
N THR A 477 3.19 -4.78 20.41
CA THR A 477 3.70 -5.77 19.44
C THR A 477 4.71 -6.73 20.07
N GLU A 478 5.56 -6.28 21.01
CA GLU A 478 6.51 -7.16 21.71
C GLU A 478 5.80 -8.21 22.56
N LEU A 479 4.72 -7.80 23.23
CA LEU A 479 3.89 -8.72 24.02
C LEU A 479 3.07 -9.66 23.12
N GLU A 480 2.54 -9.16 22.01
CA GLU A 480 1.81 -9.95 21.02
C GLU A 480 2.69 -11.02 20.40
N ASP A 481 3.91 -10.67 19.97
CA ASP A 481 4.89 -11.60 19.41
C ASP A 481 5.27 -12.67 20.43
N LEU A 482 5.49 -12.28 21.70
CA LEU A 482 5.76 -13.23 22.77
C LEU A 482 4.59 -14.19 23.00
N LEU A 483 3.37 -13.67 23.11
CA LEU A 483 2.17 -14.47 23.31
C LEU A 483 1.94 -15.47 22.17
N GLN A 484 2.22 -15.10 20.92
CA GLN A 484 2.10 -15.99 19.76
C GLN A 484 3.12 -17.13 19.75
N THR A 485 4.18 -17.07 20.56
CA THR A 485 5.11 -18.21 20.75
C THR A 485 4.52 -19.30 21.67
N HIS A 486 3.46 -18.99 22.42
CA HIS A 486 2.82 -19.97 23.30
C HIS A 486 2.07 -21.03 22.47
N PRO A 487 2.29 -22.34 22.70
CA PRO A 487 1.75 -23.41 21.86
C PRO A 487 0.22 -23.48 21.83
N GLY A 488 -0.44 -22.96 22.86
CA GLY A 488 -1.91 -22.94 22.98
C GLY A 488 -2.56 -21.65 22.43
N ILE A 489 -1.79 -20.65 22.02
CA ILE A 489 -2.31 -19.37 21.52
C ILE A 489 -2.29 -19.37 19.99
N ASP A 490 -3.37 -18.89 19.40
CA ASP A 490 -3.53 -18.77 17.96
C ASP A 490 -3.37 -17.32 17.50
N GLU A 491 -4.02 -16.38 18.19
CA GLU A 491 -3.92 -14.94 17.96
C GLU A 491 -3.86 -14.19 19.30
N ALA A 492 -3.16 -13.07 19.33
CA ALA A 492 -3.10 -12.18 20.46
C ALA A 492 -3.11 -10.72 20.00
N ALA A 493 -3.79 -9.87 20.76
CA ALA A 493 -3.75 -8.41 20.63
C ALA A 493 -3.55 -7.79 22.01
N VAL A 494 -2.71 -6.77 22.12
CA VAL A 494 -2.43 -6.07 23.38
C VAL A 494 -2.77 -4.60 23.23
N VAL A 495 -3.44 -4.05 24.24
CA VAL A 495 -3.82 -2.63 24.29
C VAL A 495 -3.49 -2.03 25.65
N GLY A 496 -3.24 -0.73 25.69
CA GLY A 496 -3.14 0.02 26.94
C GLY A 496 -4.52 0.30 27.54
N TYR A 497 -4.70 -0.01 28.81
CA TYR A 497 -5.89 0.36 29.57
C TYR A 497 -5.48 1.39 30.62
N THR A 498 -6.17 2.52 30.68
CA THR A 498 -5.89 3.60 31.64
C THR A 498 -6.05 3.10 33.08
N ASP A 499 -5.01 3.31 33.90
CA ASP A 499 -4.98 2.91 35.32
C ASP A 499 -4.38 4.03 36.17
N ASP A 500 -5.09 4.44 37.21
CA ASP A 500 -4.72 5.58 38.06
C ASP A 500 -3.40 5.40 38.81
N GLN A 501 -2.96 4.15 39.02
CA GLN A 501 -1.74 3.86 39.79
C GLN A 501 -0.50 3.65 38.89
N THR A 502 -0.72 3.18 37.67
CA THR A 502 0.36 2.77 36.77
C THR A 502 0.49 3.64 35.51
N GLY A 503 -0.47 4.53 35.29
CA GLY A 503 -0.67 5.29 34.06
C GLY A 503 -1.48 4.48 33.05
N GLU A 504 -0.90 3.47 32.46
CA GLU A 504 -1.58 2.50 31.61
C GLU A 504 -1.20 1.08 32.03
N LEU A 505 -2.11 0.15 31.86
CA LEU A 505 -1.93 -1.27 32.14
C LEU A 505 -2.03 -2.06 30.82
N PRO A 506 -1.05 -2.89 30.45
CA PRO A 506 -1.19 -3.76 29.29
C PRO A 506 -2.28 -4.80 29.50
N VAL A 507 -3.24 -4.88 28.58
CA VAL A 507 -4.32 -5.88 28.55
C VAL A 507 -4.20 -6.69 27.27
N ALA A 508 -4.12 -8.00 27.40
CA ALA A 508 -4.04 -8.93 26.26
C ALA A 508 -5.38 -9.61 26.01
N PHE A 509 -5.84 -9.56 24.78
CA PHE A 509 -6.93 -10.36 24.24
C PHE A 509 -6.32 -11.54 23.48
N VAL A 510 -6.70 -12.76 23.85
CA VAL A 510 -6.06 -13.98 23.35
C VAL A 510 -7.09 -14.93 22.79
N VAL A 511 -6.84 -15.44 21.57
CA VAL A 511 -7.61 -16.52 20.96
C VAL A 511 -6.85 -17.83 21.17
N GLY A 512 -7.47 -18.78 21.88
CA GLY A 512 -6.90 -20.11 22.11
C GLY A 512 -7.02 -21.00 20.87
N ARG A 513 -6.01 -21.84 20.64
CA ARG A 513 -6.10 -22.90 19.63
C ARG A 513 -7.20 -23.90 20.01
N SER A 514 -7.87 -24.45 19.00
CA SER A 514 -8.90 -25.47 19.21
C SER A 514 -8.34 -26.64 20.05
N GLY A 515 -9.02 -26.96 21.17
CA GLY A 515 -8.59 -27.99 22.12
C GLY A 515 -7.53 -27.54 23.13
N SER A 516 -7.09 -26.29 23.14
CA SER A 516 -6.22 -25.76 24.19
C SER A 516 -7.03 -25.42 25.44
N ASN A 517 -6.44 -25.66 26.61
CA ASN A 517 -7.01 -25.27 27.90
C ASN A 517 -6.24 -24.09 28.47
N LEU A 518 -6.48 -22.91 27.89
CA LEU A 518 -5.83 -21.66 28.29
C LEU A 518 -6.59 -21.05 29.47
N HIS A 519 -5.83 -20.63 30.49
CA HIS A 519 -6.33 -19.87 31.61
C HIS A 519 -5.46 -18.59 31.76
N GLU A 520 -6.06 -17.51 32.15
CA GLU A 520 -5.42 -16.21 32.40
C GLU A 520 -4.14 -16.38 33.24
N ALA A 521 -4.19 -17.12 34.32
CA ALA A 521 -3.04 -17.35 35.21
C ALA A 521 -1.84 -17.99 34.50
N HIS A 522 -2.08 -18.92 33.56
CA HIS A 522 -1.01 -19.58 32.78
C HIS A 522 -0.37 -18.61 31.80
N ILE A 523 -1.17 -17.72 31.17
CA ILE A 523 -0.68 -16.71 30.23
C ILE A 523 0.16 -15.69 30.98
N LYS A 524 -0.31 -15.19 32.11
CA LYS A 524 0.44 -14.25 32.98
C LYS A 524 1.78 -14.85 33.44
N ASP A 525 1.79 -16.12 33.88
CA ASP A 525 2.98 -16.83 34.29
C ASP A 525 3.95 -17.07 33.11
N PHE A 526 3.43 -17.36 31.93
CA PHE A 526 4.23 -17.50 30.71
C PHE A 526 4.96 -16.20 30.35
N VAL A 527 4.24 -15.06 30.33
CA VAL A 527 4.83 -13.74 30.04
C VAL A 527 5.84 -13.35 31.11
N ALA A 528 5.51 -13.54 32.40
CA ALA A 528 6.38 -13.18 33.52
C ALA A 528 7.71 -13.96 33.53
N LYS A 529 7.75 -15.17 32.99
CA LYS A 529 8.98 -15.98 32.87
C LYS A 529 9.91 -15.55 31.74
N GLN A 530 9.38 -14.88 30.73
CA GLN A 530 10.11 -14.55 29.52
C GLN A 530 10.62 -13.09 29.49
N LEU A 531 9.90 -12.17 30.15
CA LEU A 531 10.22 -10.75 30.18
C LEU A 531 10.72 -10.34 31.58
N VAL A 532 12.03 -10.40 31.77
CA VAL A 532 12.71 -10.12 33.05
C VAL A 532 12.53 -8.67 33.55
N TYR A 533 12.20 -7.74 32.65
CA TYR A 533 12.08 -6.31 32.95
C TYR A 533 10.66 -5.84 33.25
N MET A 534 9.66 -6.67 33.04
CA MET A 534 8.28 -6.26 33.21
C MET A 534 7.59 -7.07 34.29
N TYR A 535 7.52 -6.51 35.48
CA TYR A 535 6.43 -6.77 36.39
C TYR A 535 5.13 -6.21 35.77
N VAL A 536 4.86 -6.58 34.50
CA VAL A 536 3.65 -6.22 33.82
C VAL A 536 2.54 -7.06 34.42
N ARG A 537 1.62 -6.41 35.10
CA ARG A 537 0.35 -7.01 35.44
C ARG A 537 -0.44 -7.08 34.14
N LEU A 538 -0.25 -8.13 33.37
CA LEU A 538 -1.03 -8.41 32.19
C LEU A 538 -2.42 -8.86 32.66
N GLU A 539 -3.47 -8.13 32.30
CA GLU A 539 -4.86 -8.63 32.38
C GLU A 539 -5.12 -9.38 31.06
N ALA A 540 -5.60 -10.61 31.14
CA ALA A 540 -5.86 -11.42 29.95
C ALA A 540 -7.34 -11.80 29.90
N ASP A 541 -8.01 -11.49 28.80
CA ASP A 541 -9.33 -12.00 28.46
C ASP A 541 -9.17 -13.13 27.44
N VAL A 542 -9.69 -14.32 27.75
CA VAL A 542 -9.56 -15.51 26.94
C VAL A 542 -10.90 -15.80 26.28
N SER A 543 -11.01 -15.50 24.99
CA SER A 543 -12.14 -15.96 24.19
C SER A 543 -11.81 -17.32 23.55
N MET A 544 -12.70 -18.30 23.72
CA MET A 544 -12.63 -19.54 22.94
C MET A 544 -13.40 -19.34 21.65
N GLY A 545 -12.69 -19.38 20.51
CA GLY A 545 -13.25 -19.26 19.17
C GLY A 545 -13.97 -20.53 18.72
#